data_e49bd82434e90d90279c6aa8fb195bf5
#
_entry.id   e49bd82434e90d90279c6aa8fb195bf5
#
_cell.length_a   1.000
_cell.length_b   1.000
_cell.length_c   1.000
_cell.angle_alpha   90.00
_cell.angle_beta   90.00
_cell.angle_gamma   90.00
#
_symmetry.space_group_name_H-M   'P 1'
#
loop_
_entity.id
_entity.type
_entity.pdbx_description
1 polymer ?
#
loop_
_entity_poly.entity_id
_entity_poly.type
_entity_poly.pdbx_seq_one_letter_code
_entity_poly.pdbx_strand_id
1 'polypeptide(L)'
;MCGSFVRKCLCALFSFRDGDFIDMAMSALETARNLETSGDIVGALEKYRELYAQTPNDEDVVLGIANCALAIDALEIALEYYVRLLILNHHNPWGFYGRATVLLRYDMTEKALADIDSAIALDAPPSSLRIDIAALLNAYAHHELALSALDPLKAAYISAASVDARDFLIEYAVARIALNQIDDPDLLKIMAQFESLRTEDGIYALCLAAYDYCRHKTTYADYEACALQYPDLVDYADILVAHQTDVHTPMALETISYKD
;
A
#
# COMPACT_ATOMS: atom_id res chain seq x y z
N MET A 1 37.23 -6.92 -2.54
CA MET A 1 38.11 -7.63 -3.52
C MET A 1 37.81 -9.13 -3.66
N CYS A 2 37.08 -9.79 -2.77
CA CYS A 2 36.72 -11.23 -2.89
C CYS A 2 35.66 -11.56 -3.96
N GLY A 3 34.73 -10.68 -4.25
CA GLY A 3 33.64 -10.98 -5.20
C GLY A 3 34.06 -11.15 -6.66
N SER A 4 35.13 -10.48 -7.08
CA SER A 4 35.66 -10.59 -8.45
C SER A 4 36.37 -11.93 -8.73
N PHE A 5 36.90 -12.57 -7.71
CA PHE A 5 37.65 -13.83 -7.86
C PHE A 5 36.71 -15.03 -7.97
N VAL A 6 35.64 -15.05 -7.17
CA VAL A 6 34.60 -16.10 -7.24
C VAL A 6 33.84 -16.07 -8.57
N ARG A 7 33.53 -14.88 -9.07
CA ARG A 7 32.90 -14.68 -10.39
C ARG A 7 33.77 -15.25 -11.53
N LYS A 8 35.07 -14.96 -11.51
CA LYS A 8 36.00 -15.49 -12.52
C LYS A 8 36.17 -17.01 -12.45
N CYS A 9 36.12 -17.61 -11.25
CA CYS A 9 36.24 -19.05 -11.10
C CYS A 9 34.99 -19.80 -11.59
N LEU A 10 33.77 -19.26 -11.36
CA LEU A 10 32.52 -19.82 -11.85
C LEU A 10 32.39 -19.74 -13.38
N CYS A 11 32.75 -18.61 -13.99
CA CYS A 11 32.78 -18.46 -15.44
C CYS A 11 33.78 -19.42 -16.11
N ALA A 12 34.90 -19.73 -15.46
CA ALA A 12 35.90 -20.66 -16.01
C ALA A 12 35.47 -22.14 -15.93
N LEU A 13 34.62 -22.50 -14.95
CA LEU A 13 34.14 -23.87 -14.76
C LEU A 13 32.94 -24.25 -15.63
N PHE A 14 32.10 -23.29 -16.03
CA PHE A 14 30.85 -23.55 -16.73
C PHE A 14 30.73 -22.90 -18.11
N SER A 15 31.78 -22.25 -18.62
CA SER A 15 31.75 -21.54 -19.91
C SER A 15 30.60 -20.52 -20.06
N PHE A 16 30.08 -20.00 -18.94
CA PHE A 16 29.04 -18.97 -18.93
C PHE A 16 29.63 -17.63 -19.41
N ARG A 17 28.97 -16.99 -20.37
CA ARG A 17 29.23 -15.60 -20.75
C ARG A 17 28.62 -14.67 -19.70
N ASP A 18 29.17 -13.47 -19.54
CA ASP A 18 28.59 -12.46 -18.61
C ASP A 18 27.12 -12.17 -18.92
N GLY A 19 26.69 -12.27 -20.20
CA GLY A 19 25.31 -12.17 -20.62
C GLY A 19 24.39 -13.28 -20.04
N ASP A 20 24.85 -14.52 -20.06
CA ASP A 20 24.05 -15.66 -19.58
C ASP A 20 23.75 -15.55 -18.06
N PHE A 21 24.66 -14.93 -17.30
CA PHE A 21 24.46 -14.71 -15.87
C PHE A 21 23.42 -13.60 -15.60
N ILE A 22 23.46 -12.52 -16.40
CA ILE A 22 22.48 -11.42 -16.33
C ILE A 22 21.09 -11.93 -16.67
N ASP A 23 20.97 -12.69 -17.78
CA ASP A 23 19.69 -13.28 -18.21
C ASP A 23 19.11 -14.26 -17.17
N MET A 24 19.96 -15.07 -16.53
CA MET A 24 19.56 -15.98 -15.47
C MET A 24 19.13 -15.23 -14.21
N ALA A 25 19.83 -14.18 -13.83
CA ALA A 25 19.48 -13.35 -12.67
C ALA A 25 18.17 -12.56 -12.91
N MET A 26 17.97 -12.04 -14.11
CA MET A 26 16.72 -11.37 -14.52
C MET A 26 15.54 -12.35 -14.48
N SER A 27 15.69 -13.58 -15.00
CA SER A 27 14.67 -14.62 -14.94
C SER A 27 14.36 -15.04 -13.50
N ALA A 28 15.37 -15.08 -12.61
CA ALA A 28 15.17 -15.42 -11.21
C ALA A 28 14.45 -14.29 -10.43
N LEU A 29 14.73 -13.02 -10.73
CA LEU A 29 14.03 -11.87 -10.18
C LEU A 29 12.57 -11.83 -10.63
N GLU A 30 12.30 -12.11 -11.90
CA GLU A 30 10.95 -12.24 -12.43
C GLU A 30 10.18 -13.39 -11.77
N THR A 31 10.84 -14.51 -11.52
CA THR A 31 10.25 -15.64 -10.80
C THR A 31 9.87 -15.23 -9.36
N ALA A 32 10.74 -14.50 -8.65
CA ALA A 32 10.44 -14.01 -7.31
C ALA A 32 9.23 -13.06 -7.31
N ARG A 33 9.15 -12.12 -8.27
CA ARG A 33 8.01 -11.22 -8.43
C ARG A 33 6.70 -11.97 -8.76
N ASN A 34 6.77 -13.00 -9.59
CA ASN A 34 5.59 -13.82 -9.91
C ASN A 34 5.08 -14.60 -8.70
N LEU A 35 5.97 -15.11 -7.84
CA LEU A 35 5.58 -15.73 -6.57
C LEU A 35 4.93 -14.72 -5.62
N GLU A 36 5.51 -13.52 -5.50
CA GLU A 36 4.95 -12.43 -4.70
C GLU A 36 3.54 -12.05 -5.18
N THR A 37 3.35 -11.83 -6.47
CA THR A 37 2.05 -11.46 -7.06
C THR A 37 1.02 -12.60 -7.00
N SER A 38 1.45 -13.86 -6.98
CA SER A 38 0.56 -15.03 -6.80
C SER A 38 0.18 -15.29 -5.33
N GLY A 39 0.77 -14.54 -4.38
CA GLY A 39 0.52 -14.69 -2.94
C GLY A 39 1.43 -15.72 -2.25
N ASP A 40 2.34 -16.38 -2.97
CA ASP A 40 3.37 -17.24 -2.35
C ASP A 40 4.53 -16.38 -1.81
N ILE A 41 4.23 -15.65 -0.75
CA ILE A 41 5.17 -14.69 -0.13
C ILE A 41 6.41 -15.40 0.44
N VAL A 42 6.23 -16.61 0.99
CA VAL A 42 7.36 -17.38 1.56
C VAL A 42 8.29 -17.85 0.44
N GLY A 43 7.73 -18.39 -0.64
CA GLY A 43 8.51 -18.79 -1.81
C GLY A 43 9.22 -17.60 -2.48
N ALA A 44 8.53 -16.44 -2.56
CA ALA A 44 9.13 -15.20 -3.06
C ALA A 44 10.33 -14.77 -2.19
N LEU A 45 10.16 -14.76 -0.86
CA LEU A 45 11.22 -14.38 0.09
C LEU A 45 12.45 -15.29 -0.03
N GLU A 46 12.25 -16.59 -0.19
CA GLU A 46 13.37 -17.53 -0.42
C GLU A 46 14.13 -17.19 -1.71
N LYS A 47 13.41 -16.93 -2.80
CA LYS A 47 14.02 -16.54 -4.07
C LYS A 47 14.75 -15.20 -4.01
N TYR A 48 14.18 -14.20 -3.37
CA TYR A 48 14.88 -12.93 -3.14
C TYR A 48 16.14 -13.11 -2.28
N ARG A 49 16.12 -13.98 -1.27
CA ARG A 49 17.32 -14.29 -0.46
C ARG A 49 18.42 -14.99 -1.26
N GLU A 50 18.05 -15.91 -2.15
CA GLU A 50 19.00 -16.56 -3.08
C GLU A 50 19.67 -15.51 -3.98
N LEU A 51 18.90 -14.58 -4.52
CA LEU A 51 19.40 -13.47 -5.34
C LEU A 51 20.26 -12.51 -4.54
N TYR A 52 19.84 -12.17 -3.33
CA TYR A 52 20.57 -11.28 -2.44
C TYR A 52 21.98 -11.81 -2.11
N ALA A 53 22.15 -13.12 -1.96
CA ALA A 53 23.47 -13.72 -1.75
C ALA A 53 24.43 -13.48 -2.93
N GLN A 54 23.88 -13.25 -4.13
CA GLN A 54 24.65 -13.02 -5.36
C GLN A 54 24.80 -11.53 -5.66
N THR A 55 23.73 -10.75 -5.40
CA THR A 55 23.61 -9.31 -5.72
C THR A 55 23.10 -8.50 -4.51
N PRO A 56 23.90 -8.36 -3.43
CA PRO A 56 23.43 -7.76 -2.18
C PRO A 56 23.17 -6.24 -2.24
N ASN A 57 23.51 -5.59 -3.35
CA ASN A 57 23.30 -4.17 -3.59
C ASN A 57 22.29 -3.89 -4.70
N ASP A 58 21.54 -4.91 -5.13
CA ASP A 58 20.44 -4.75 -6.07
C ASP A 58 19.23 -4.21 -5.32
N GLU A 59 18.76 -3.01 -5.69
CA GLU A 59 17.66 -2.33 -5.03
C GLU A 59 16.34 -3.11 -5.14
N ASP A 60 16.07 -3.73 -6.29
CA ASP A 60 14.85 -4.53 -6.52
C ASP A 60 14.81 -5.76 -5.61
N VAL A 61 15.96 -6.42 -5.43
CA VAL A 61 16.09 -7.58 -4.54
C VAL A 61 15.92 -7.17 -3.08
N VAL A 62 16.55 -6.07 -2.67
CA VAL A 62 16.44 -5.54 -1.30
C VAL A 62 15.00 -5.11 -1.00
N LEU A 63 14.34 -4.43 -1.93
CA LEU A 63 12.94 -4.03 -1.82
C LEU A 63 12.01 -5.26 -1.74
N GLY A 64 12.23 -6.28 -2.59
CA GLY A 64 11.45 -7.51 -2.58
C GLY A 64 11.53 -8.25 -1.23
N ILE A 65 12.72 -8.34 -0.62
CA ILE A 65 12.86 -8.91 0.73
C ILE A 65 12.08 -8.10 1.76
N ALA A 66 12.19 -6.76 1.71
CA ALA A 66 11.51 -5.89 2.64
C ALA A 66 9.98 -6.03 2.54
N ASN A 67 9.44 -6.03 1.32
CA ASN A 67 8.01 -6.21 1.06
C ASN A 67 7.51 -7.58 1.54
N CYS A 68 8.20 -8.65 1.19
CA CYS A 68 7.85 -10.00 1.66
C CYS A 68 7.89 -10.11 3.18
N ALA A 69 8.91 -9.52 3.83
CA ALA A 69 9.03 -9.51 5.29
C ALA A 69 7.86 -8.73 5.94
N LEU A 70 7.46 -7.59 5.34
CA LEU A 70 6.31 -6.81 5.79
C LEU A 70 5.00 -7.60 5.65
N ALA A 71 4.83 -8.31 4.53
CA ALA A 71 3.63 -9.11 4.25
C ALA A 71 3.44 -10.29 5.21
N ILE A 72 4.55 -10.87 5.74
CA ILE A 72 4.49 -11.93 6.76
C ILE A 72 4.64 -11.38 8.19
N ASP A 73 4.45 -10.10 8.39
CA ASP A 73 4.53 -9.39 9.68
C ASP A 73 5.89 -9.50 10.40
N ALA A 74 6.96 -9.77 9.65
CA ALA A 74 8.33 -9.80 10.18
C ALA A 74 8.92 -8.37 10.21
N LEU A 75 8.36 -7.52 11.07
CA LEU A 75 8.56 -6.06 11.06
C LEU A 75 10.02 -5.63 11.24
N GLU A 76 10.79 -6.32 12.11
CA GLU A 76 12.20 -6.02 12.33
C GLU A 76 13.03 -6.25 11.06
N ILE A 77 12.74 -7.35 10.34
CA ILE A 77 13.42 -7.68 9.08
C ILE A 77 13.02 -6.67 8.00
N ALA A 78 11.72 -6.37 7.90
CA ALA A 78 11.23 -5.36 6.96
C ALA A 78 11.93 -4.01 7.18
N LEU A 79 11.99 -3.54 8.44
CA LEU A 79 12.65 -2.29 8.80
C LEU A 79 14.13 -2.28 8.41
N GLU A 80 14.87 -3.37 8.70
CA GLU A 80 16.29 -3.51 8.35
C GLU A 80 16.49 -3.36 6.84
N TYR A 81 15.69 -4.03 6.03
CA TYR A 81 15.83 -4.00 4.58
C TYR A 81 15.36 -2.69 3.94
N TYR A 82 14.30 -2.03 4.46
CA TYR A 82 13.95 -0.68 4.00
C TYR A 82 15.02 0.36 4.36
N VAL A 83 15.62 0.28 5.54
CA VAL A 83 16.78 1.13 5.90
C VAL A 83 17.95 0.84 4.98
N ARG A 84 18.24 -0.43 4.68
CA ARG A 84 19.29 -0.80 3.73
C ARG A 84 19.02 -0.26 2.34
N LEU A 85 17.79 -0.32 1.84
CA LEU A 85 17.39 0.27 0.56
C LEU A 85 17.70 1.77 0.52
N LEU A 86 17.35 2.50 1.58
CA LEU A 86 17.62 3.93 1.69
C LEU A 86 19.12 4.26 1.84
N ILE A 87 19.94 3.32 2.34
CA ILE A 87 21.41 3.46 2.33
C ILE A 87 21.96 3.27 0.92
N LEU A 88 21.39 2.35 0.13
CA LEU A 88 21.78 2.12 -1.26
C LEU A 88 21.35 3.27 -2.16
N ASN A 89 20.12 3.72 -1.97
CA ASN A 89 19.51 4.82 -2.73
C ASN A 89 18.63 5.68 -1.81
N HIS A 90 19.18 6.79 -1.34
CA HIS A 90 18.48 7.71 -0.45
C HIS A 90 17.36 8.51 -1.13
N HIS A 91 17.14 8.34 -2.43
CA HIS A 91 16.02 8.88 -3.19
C HIS A 91 15.00 7.80 -3.60
N ASN A 92 15.07 6.60 -3.04
CA ASN A 92 14.10 5.56 -3.34
C ASN A 92 12.78 5.82 -2.59
N PRO A 93 11.69 6.19 -3.29
CA PRO A 93 10.43 6.55 -2.64
C PRO A 93 9.76 5.36 -1.95
N TRP A 94 9.92 4.15 -2.48
CA TRP A 94 9.38 2.92 -1.89
C TRP A 94 10.08 2.55 -0.58
N GLY A 95 11.36 2.91 -0.46
CA GLY A 95 12.11 2.75 0.79
C GLY A 95 11.55 3.61 1.93
N PHE A 96 11.21 4.86 1.65
CA PHE A 96 10.55 5.74 2.61
C PHE A 96 9.14 5.26 2.95
N TYR A 97 8.32 4.93 1.94
CA TYR A 97 6.96 4.43 2.13
C TYR A 97 6.93 3.15 2.97
N GLY A 98 7.77 2.16 2.62
CA GLY A 98 7.82 0.89 3.36
C GLY A 98 8.31 1.08 4.80
N ARG A 99 9.31 1.94 5.03
CA ARG A 99 9.77 2.26 6.38
C ARG A 99 8.68 2.98 7.18
N ALA A 100 7.96 3.92 6.58
CA ALA A 100 6.83 4.60 7.21
C ALA A 100 5.73 3.61 7.62
N THR A 101 5.42 2.64 6.76
CA THR A 101 4.44 1.58 7.06
C THR A 101 4.84 0.78 8.30
N VAL A 102 6.11 0.38 8.40
CA VAL A 102 6.61 -0.32 9.60
C VAL A 102 6.59 0.57 10.84
N LEU A 103 6.97 1.84 10.70
CA LEU A 103 6.97 2.80 11.81
C LEU A 103 5.56 3.05 12.36
N LEU A 104 4.53 3.12 11.49
CA LEU A 104 3.13 3.22 11.93
C LEU A 104 2.70 1.99 12.72
N ARG A 105 3.09 0.78 12.32
CA ARG A 105 2.82 -0.45 13.09
C ARG A 105 3.51 -0.46 14.46
N TYR A 106 4.57 0.31 14.64
CA TYR A 106 5.24 0.52 15.94
C TYR A 106 4.75 1.76 16.68
N ASP A 107 3.63 2.37 16.28
CA ASP A 107 3.07 3.61 16.85
C ASP A 107 4.04 4.81 16.81
N MET A 108 5.05 4.76 15.93
CA MET A 108 6.02 5.84 15.75
C MET A 108 5.53 6.85 14.70
N THR A 109 4.33 7.39 14.89
CA THR A 109 3.60 8.20 13.91
C THR A 109 4.39 9.40 13.39
N GLU A 110 5.05 10.17 14.27
CA GLU A 110 5.80 11.37 13.84
C GLU A 110 6.94 11.03 12.88
N LYS A 111 7.63 9.91 13.11
CA LYS A 111 8.72 9.47 12.22
C LYS A 111 8.18 8.93 10.90
N ALA A 112 7.06 8.23 10.96
CA ALA A 112 6.41 7.71 9.77
C ALA A 112 5.94 8.85 8.86
N LEU A 113 5.31 9.89 9.42
CA LEU A 113 4.88 11.07 8.66
C LEU A 113 6.07 11.80 8.03
N ALA A 114 7.20 11.92 8.72
CA ALA A 114 8.43 12.51 8.17
C ALA A 114 8.98 11.69 6.97
N ASP A 115 8.85 10.37 7.01
CA ASP A 115 9.21 9.50 5.88
C ASP A 115 8.23 9.67 4.71
N ILE A 116 6.94 9.75 4.98
CA ILE A 116 5.90 10.02 3.97
C ILE A 116 6.16 11.37 3.28
N ASP A 117 6.43 12.41 4.06
CA ASP A 117 6.80 13.72 3.51
C ASP A 117 8.04 13.63 2.61
N SER A 118 9.03 12.85 3.03
CA SER A 118 10.24 12.61 2.23
C SER A 118 9.93 11.89 0.91
N ALA A 119 9.06 10.88 0.95
CA ALA A 119 8.64 10.16 -0.25
C ALA A 119 7.88 11.05 -1.26
N ILE A 120 6.99 11.93 -0.76
CA ILE A 120 6.19 12.83 -1.59
C ILE A 120 7.03 13.99 -2.15
N ALA A 121 8.02 14.46 -1.39
CA ALA A 121 8.89 15.58 -1.76
C ALA A 121 9.92 15.23 -2.84
N LEU A 122 10.10 13.96 -3.15
CA LEU A 122 10.99 13.52 -4.24
C LEU A 122 10.49 14.04 -5.60
N ASP A 123 11.40 14.23 -6.53
CA ASP A 123 11.07 14.68 -7.87
C ASP A 123 10.22 13.61 -8.59
N ALA A 124 8.97 13.98 -8.92
CA ALA A 124 8.00 13.16 -9.63
C ALA A 124 7.78 11.73 -9.06
N PRO A 125 7.32 11.57 -7.80
CA PRO A 125 7.00 10.25 -7.27
C PRO A 125 5.88 9.60 -8.08
N PRO A 126 5.91 8.26 -8.26
CA PRO A 126 4.89 7.54 -9.03
C PRO A 126 3.46 7.84 -8.53
N SER A 127 2.50 7.92 -9.45
CA SER A 127 1.08 8.13 -9.08
C SER A 127 0.55 7.00 -8.18
N SER A 128 0.94 5.75 -8.44
CA SER A 128 0.60 4.59 -7.61
C SER A 128 1.09 4.78 -6.17
N LEU A 129 2.32 5.23 -5.99
CA LEU A 129 2.85 5.48 -4.64
C LEU A 129 2.04 6.54 -3.88
N ARG A 130 1.57 7.61 -4.53
CA ARG A 130 0.72 8.61 -3.88
C ARG A 130 -0.62 8.04 -3.44
N ILE A 131 -1.17 7.12 -4.23
CA ILE A 131 -2.41 6.41 -3.90
C ILE A 131 -2.17 5.46 -2.72
N ASP A 132 -1.07 4.68 -2.74
CA ASP A 132 -0.70 3.79 -1.64
C ASP A 132 -0.44 4.56 -0.33
N ILE A 133 0.20 5.73 -0.43
CA ILE A 133 0.38 6.65 0.72
C ILE A 133 -0.98 7.13 1.24
N ALA A 134 -1.91 7.47 0.37
CA ALA A 134 -3.24 7.92 0.79
C ALA A 134 -4.02 6.79 1.48
N ALA A 135 -3.95 5.56 0.95
CA ALA A 135 -4.54 4.39 1.58
C ALA A 135 -3.96 4.15 2.98
N LEU A 136 -2.62 4.20 3.10
CA LEU A 136 -1.95 4.08 4.40
C LEU A 136 -2.40 5.17 5.38
N LEU A 137 -2.43 6.43 4.95
CA LEU A 137 -2.85 7.56 5.78
C LEU A 137 -4.32 7.46 6.19
N ASN A 138 -5.21 7.00 5.31
CA ASN A 138 -6.61 6.75 5.62
C ASN A 138 -6.76 5.64 6.68
N ALA A 139 -6.00 4.55 6.57
CA ALA A 139 -6.01 3.45 7.52
C ALA A 139 -5.59 3.88 8.95
N TYR A 140 -4.77 4.93 9.05
CA TYR A 140 -4.34 5.50 10.33
C TYR A 140 -5.04 6.82 10.68
N ALA A 141 -6.21 7.09 10.10
CA ALA A 141 -7.06 8.27 10.34
C ALA A 141 -6.40 9.62 10.05
N HIS A 142 -5.40 9.67 9.18
CA HIS A 142 -4.76 10.91 8.71
C HIS A 142 -5.38 11.39 7.40
N HIS A 143 -6.69 11.52 7.33
CA HIS A 143 -7.48 11.76 6.12
C HIS A 143 -7.14 13.07 5.39
N GLU A 144 -6.80 14.14 6.11
CA GLU A 144 -6.39 15.42 5.49
C GLU A 144 -5.06 15.27 4.74
N LEU A 145 -4.11 14.53 5.30
CA LEU A 145 -2.85 14.23 4.64
C LEU A 145 -3.04 13.28 3.44
N ALA A 146 -3.97 12.32 3.55
CA ALA A 146 -4.35 11.47 2.42
C ALA A 146 -4.86 12.29 1.24
N LEU A 147 -5.77 13.26 1.47
CA LEU A 147 -6.22 14.17 0.43
C LEU A 147 -5.08 15.01 -0.16
N SER A 148 -4.17 15.50 0.68
CA SER A 148 -3.00 16.25 0.22
C SER A 148 -2.09 15.42 -0.70
N ALA A 149 -1.91 14.13 -0.40
CA ALA A 149 -1.15 13.21 -1.26
C ALA A 149 -1.81 12.99 -2.62
N LEU A 150 -3.17 12.96 -2.66
CA LEU A 150 -3.96 12.76 -3.86
C LEU A 150 -4.18 14.02 -4.72
N ASP A 151 -4.04 15.20 -4.14
CA ASP A 151 -4.36 16.49 -4.80
C ASP A 151 -3.69 16.68 -6.17
N PRO A 152 -2.39 16.35 -6.38
CA PRO A 152 -1.74 16.46 -7.67
C PRO A 152 -2.34 15.54 -8.76
N LEU A 153 -3.02 14.48 -8.36
CA LEU A 153 -3.61 13.49 -9.26
C LEU A 153 -5.06 13.78 -9.62
N LYS A 154 -5.72 14.63 -8.85
CA LYS A 154 -7.16 14.90 -8.90
C LYS A 154 -7.66 15.25 -10.29
N ALA A 155 -6.99 16.17 -10.99
CA ALA A 155 -7.42 16.62 -12.32
C ALA A 155 -7.38 15.48 -13.37
N ALA A 156 -6.42 14.56 -13.25
CA ALA A 156 -6.27 13.46 -14.17
C ALA A 156 -7.32 12.36 -13.92
N TYR A 157 -7.60 12.04 -12.67
CA TYR A 157 -8.41 10.85 -12.31
C TYR A 157 -9.91 11.13 -12.16
N ILE A 158 -10.31 12.31 -11.66
CA ILE A 158 -11.76 12.62 -11.51
C ILE A 158 -12.42 12.93 -12.86
N SER A 159 -11.66 13.46 -13.83
CA SER A 159 -12.16 13.82 -15.14
C SER A 159 -12.13 12.66 -16.15
N ALA A 160 -11.31 11.66 -15.92
CA ALA A 160 -11.16 10.49 -16.77
C ALA A 160 -11.96 9.32 -16.20
N ALA A 161 -12.98 8.85 -16.93
CA ALA A 161 -13.60 7.56 -16.62
C ALA A 161 -12.63 6.42 -17.00
N SER A 162 -11.51 6.33 -16.30
CA SER A 162 -10.46 5.34 -16.53
C SER A 162 -10.56 4.23 -15.48
N VAL A 163 -10.41 2.99 -15.93
CA VAL A 163 -10.30 1.81 -15.03
C VAL A 163 -9.13 1.97 -14.05
N ASP A 164 -8.08 2.67 -14.47
CA ASP A 164 -6.89 2.94 -13.64
C ASP A 164 -7.15 3.97 -12.51
N ALA A 165 -8.35 4.61 -12.52
CA ALA A 165 -8.72 5.59 -11.50
C ALA A 165 -9.34 4.95 -10.23
N ARG A 166 -9.63 3.65 -10.23
CA ARG A 166 -10.39 2.96 -9.17
C ARG A 166 -9.85 3.25 -7.77
N ASP A 167 -8.59 2.95 -7.53
CA ASP A 167 -8.00 3.07 -6.20
C ASP A 167 -7.90 4.54 -5.76
N PHE A 168 -7.58 5.44 -6.69
CA PHE A 168 -7.63 6.88 -6.42
C PHE A 168 -9.03 7.33 -5.99
N LEU A 169 -10.08 6.92 -6.72
CA LEU A 169 -11.47 7.34 -6.44
C LEU A 169 -11.94 6.80 -5.09
N ILE A 170 -11.56 5.58 -4.73
CA ILE A 170 -11.87 4.96 -3.44
C ILE A 170 -11.19 5.75 -2.32
N GLU A 171 -9.87 5.96 -2.38
CA GLU A 171 -9.14 6.62 -1.31
C GLU A 171 -9.56 8.09 -1.14
N TYR A 172 -9.88 8.77 -2.23
CA TYR A 172 -10.44 10.13 -2.18
C TYR A 172 -11.82 10.14 -1.51
N ALA A 173 -12.70 9.20 -1.89
CA ALA A 173 -14.04 9.09 -1.30
C ALA A 173 -13.97 8.75 0.19
N VAL A 174 -13.15 7.78 0.58
CA VAL A 174 -12.92 7.38 1.98
C VAL A 174 -12.51 8.59 2.81
N ALA A 175 -11.50 9.34 2.39
CA ALA A 175 -11.03 10.49 3.12
C ALA A 175 -12.10 11.60 3.26
N ARG A 176 -12.85 11.90 2.20
CA ARG A 176 -13.91 12.91 2.21
C ARG A 176 -15.10 12.52 3.11
N ILE A 177 -15.52 11.24 3.05
CA ILE A 177 -16.59 10.73 3.89
C ILE A 177 -16.16 10.73 5.36
N ALA A 178 -14.97 10.22 5.66
CA ALA A 178 -14.41 10.19 7.02
C ALA A 178 -14.26 11.58 7.65
N LEU A 179 -13.95 12.61 6.85
CA LEU A 179 -13.92 14.01 7.28
C LEU A 179 -15.30 14.68 7.30
N ASN A 180 -16.38 13.95 7.04
CA ASN A 180 -17.74 14.46 6.89
C ASN A 180 -17.88 15.61 5.86
N GLN A 181 -17.03 15.60 4.82
CA GLN A 181 -17.03 16.58 3.74
C GLN A 181 -17.96 16.13 2.60
N ILE A 182 -19.18 15.78 2.95
CA ILE A 182 -20.18 15.12 2.08
C ILE A 182 -20.73 16.00 0.96
N ASP A 183 -20.55 17.31 1.04
CA ASP A 183 -21.01 18.27 0.02
C ASP A 183 -19.89 18.66 -0.97
N ASP A 184 -18.72 17.98 -0.91
CA ASP A 184 -17.63 18.23 -1.84
C ASP A 184 -18.05 17.91 -3.28
N PRO A 185 -17.87 18.84 -4.25
CA PRO A 185 -18.36 18.66 -5.62
C PRO A 185 -17.71 17.49 -6.36
N ASP A 186 -16.49 17.14 -6.03
CA ASP A 186 -15.79 16.02 -6.66
C ASP A 186 -16.23 14.70 -6.03
N LEU A 187 -16.48 14.67 -4.71
CA LEU A 187 -17.10 13.52 -4.07
C LEU A 187 -18.48 13.23 -4.66
N LEU A 188 -19.30 14.25 -4.93
CA LEU A 188 -20.61 14.05 -5.57
C LEU A 188 -20.51 13.37 -6.94
N LYS A 189 -19.51 13.72 -7.75
CA LYS A 189 -19.25 13.08 -9.04
C LYS A 189 -18.82 11.61 -8.84
N ILE A 190 -17.97 11.36 -7.86
CA ILE A 190 -17.47 10.01 -7.53
C ILE A 190 -18.64 9.13 -7.05
N MET A 191 -19.50 9.64 -6.18
CA MET A 191 -20.68 8.89 -5.71
C MET A 191 -21.65 8.55 -6.85
N ALA A 192 -21.81 9.43 -7.82
CA ALA A 192 -22.60 9.13 -9.01
C ALA A 192 -21.97 8.01 -9.88
N GLN A 193 -20.66 7.94 -9.96
CA GLN A 193 -19.95 6.84 -10.63
C GLN A 193 -20.12 5.54 -9.84
N PHE A 194 -19.93 5.56 -8.52
CA PHE A 194 -20.08 4.38 -7.66
C PHE A 194 -21.50 3.81 -7.73
N GLU A 195 -22.54 4.66 -7.82
CA GLU A 195 -23.90 4.18 -8.00
C GLU A 195 -24.08 3.36 -9.29
N SER A 196 -23.39 3.75 -10.37
CA SER A 196 -23.42 2.98 -11.64
C SER A 196 -22.63 1.67 -11.57
N LEU A 197 -21.69 1.54 -10.63
CA LEU A 197 -20.79 0.39 -10.46
C LEU A 197 -21.07 -0.42 -9.19
N ARG A 198 -22.16 -0.10 -8.50
CA ARG A 198 -22.50 -0.64 -7.17
C ARG A 198 -22.48 -2.17 -7.05
N THR A 199 -22.80 -2.86 -8.14
CA THR A 199 -22.82 -4.34 -8.17
C THR A 199 -21.51 -4.97 -8.61
N GLU A 200 -20.55 -4.17 -9.05
CA GLU A 200 -19.27 -4.67 -9.57
C GLU A 200 -18.25 -4.93 -8.44
N ASP A 201 -18.30 -4.10 -7.38
CA ASP A 201 -17.37 -4.20 -6.27
C ASP A 201 -18.02 -3.74 -4.95
N GLY A 202 -17.84 -4.53 -3.89
CA GLY A 202 -18.42 -4.26 -2.56
C GLY A 202 -17.97 -2.94 -1.96
N ILE A 203 -16.76 -2.45 -2.28
CA ILE A 203 -16.28 -1.17 -1.77
C ILE A 203 -17.13 0.02 -2.25
N TYR A 204 -17.65 -0.04 -3.48
CA TYR A 204 -18.55 1.01 -3.99
C TYR A 204 -19.87 1.04 -3.21
N ALA A 205 -20.43 -0.15 -2.93
CA ALA A 205 -21.66 -0.26 -2.14
C ALA A 205 -21.44 0.26 -0.71
N LEU A 206 -20.28 -0.05 -0.12
CA LEU A 206 -19.92 0.39 1.23
C LEU A 206 -19.73 1.91 1.31
N CYS A 207 -18.99 2.51 0.37
CA CYS A 207 -18.82 3.97 0.29
C CYS A 207 -20.16 4.70 0.12
N LEU A 208 -21.07 4.16 -0.73
CA LEU A 208 -22.41 4.72 -0.92
C LEU A 208 -23.25 4.63 0.35
N ALA A 209 -23.21 3.49 1.06
CA ALA A 209 -23.95 3.30 2.31
C ALA A 209 -23.45 4.27 3.40
N ALA A 210 -22.12 4.44 3.53
CA ALA A 210 -21.52 5.40 4.45
C ALA A 210 -21.90 6.84 4.09
N TYR A 211 -21.82 7.19 2.81
CA TYR A 211 -22.21 8.51 2.32
C TYR A 211 -23.68 8.84 2.61
N ASP A 212 -24.60 7.89 2.38
CA ASP A 212 -26.02 8.09 2.68
C ASP A 212 -26.30 8.14 4.17
N TYR A 213 -25.55 7.40 4.98
CA TYR A 213 -25.59 7.49 6.43
C TYR A 213 -25.13 8.88 6.91
N CYS A 214 -24.00 9.39 6.43
CA CYS A 214 -23.50 10.72 6.77
C CYS A 214 -24.46 11.86 6.36
N ARG A 215 -25.27 11.65 5.33
CA ARG A 215 -26.34 12.57 4.92
C ARG A 215 -27.66 12.39 5.67
N HIS A 216 -27.70 11.56 6.68
CA HIS A 216 -28.91 11.20 7.45
C HIS A 216 -30.06 10.66 6.58
N LYS A 217 -29.75 10.01 5.45
CA LYS A 217 -30.74 9.36 4.60
C LYS A 217 -31.06 7.93 5.05
N THR A 218 -30.12 7.29 5.72
CA THR A 218 -30.20 5.94 6.25
C THR A 218 -29.80 5.91 7.71
N THR A 219 -30.04 4.82 8.41
CA THR A 219 -29.62 4.61 9.80
C THR A 219 -28.26 3.93 9.88
N TYR A 220 -27.62 3.97 11.05
CA TYR A 220 -26.40 3.18 11.30
C TYR A 220 -26.64 1.68 11.09
N ALA A 221 -27.81 1.17 11.48
CA ALA A 221 -28.18 -0.24 11.25
C ALA A 221 -28.24 -0.62 9.76
N ASP A 222 -28.67 0.30 8.90
CA ASP A 222 -28.67 0.09 7.44
C ASP A 222 -27.23 0.05 6.89
N TYR A 223 -26.36 0.93 7.39
CA TYR A 223 -24.94 0.92 7.06
C TYR A 223 -24.25 -0.37 7.53
N GLU A 224 -24.43 -0.74 8.80
CA GLU A 224 -23.90 -1.96 9.39
C GLU A 224 -24.37 -3.22 8.63
N ALA A 225 -25.64 -3.27 8.25
CA ALA A 225 -26.18 -4.35 7.44
C ALA A 225 -25.53 -4.44 6.04
N CYS A 226 -25.11 -3.32 5.46
CA CYS A 226 -24.32 -3.30 4.24
C CYS A 226 -22.88 -3.79 4.51
N ALA A 227 -22.24 -3.30 5.55
CA ALA A 227 -20.85 -3.69 5.90
C ALA A 227 -20.71 -5.20 6.17
N LEU A 228 -21.69 -5.80 6.85
CA LEU A 228 -21.73 -7.23 7.13
C LEU A 228 -21.79 -8.13 5.87
N GLN A 229 -22.18 -7.57 4.73
CA GLN A 229 -22.17 -8.31 3.45
C GLN A 229 -20.76 -8.42 2.87
N TYR A 230 -19.82 -7.60 3.33
CA TYR A 230 -18.45 -7.49 2.82
C TYR A 230 -17.42 -7.60 3.96
N PRO A 231 -17.28 -8.79 4.59
CA PRO A 231 -16.41 -8.96 5.74
C PRO A 231 -14.93 -8.66 5.46
N ASP A 232 -14.51 -8.78 4.21
CA ASP A 232 -13.13 -8.46 3.77
C ASP A 232 -12.85 -6.95 3.71
N LEU A 233 -13.89 -6.10 3.87
CA LEU A 233 -13.80 -4.64 3.85
C LEU A 233 -14.03 -4.00 5.23
N VAL A 234 -13.91 -4.77 6.30
CA VAL A 234 -14.19 -4.30 7.68
C VAL A 234 -13.35 -3.07 8.05
N ASP A 235 -12.08 -3.05 7.66
CA ASP A 235 -11.19 -1.91 7.95
C ASP A 235 -11.70 -0.61 7.30
N TYR A 236 -12.19 -0.68 6.05
CA TYR A 236 -12.82 0.46 5.40
C TYR A 236 -14.14 0.86 6.07
N ALA A 237 -14.92 -0.12 6.53
CA ALA A 237 -16.18 0.15 7.20
C ALA A 237 -15.96 0.98 8.47
N ASP A 238 -14.97 0.64 9.27
CA ASP A 238 -14.63 1.36 10.51
C ASP A 238 -14.13 2.78 10.23
N ILE A 239 -13.27 2.96 9.22
CA ILE A 239 -12.72 4.26 8.83
C ILE A 239 -13.83 5.21 8.37
N LEU A 240 -14.75 4.73 7.53
CA LEU A 240 -15.77 5.56 6.87
C LEU A 240 -16.72 6.27 7.83
N VAL A 241 -16.97 5.71 9.01
CA VAL A 241 -17.91 6.26 9.98
C VAL A 241 -17.28 6.62 11.33
N ALA A 242 -15.97 6.52 11.45
CA ALA A 242 -15.25 6.77 12.70
C ALA A 242 -15.58 8.14 13.34
N HIS A 243 -15.74 9.20 12.53
CA HIS A 243 -16.06 10.55 13.01
C HIS A 243 -17.48 10.69 13.58
N GLN A 244 -18.39 9.74 13.32
CA GLN A 244 -19.77 9.75 13.81
C GLN A 244 -19.95 8.94 15.09
N THR A 245 -18.95 8.15 15.47
CA THR A 245 -19.00 7.27 16.65
C THR A 245 -18.58 7.93 17.97
N ASP A 246 -18.21 9.20 17.98
CA ASP A 246 -17.92 9.97 19.21
C ASP A 246 -19.09 10.04 20.21
N VAL A 247 -20.24 9.47 19.88
CA VAL A 247 -21.41 9.33 20.75
C VAL A 247 -21.49 7.95 21.42
N HIS A 248 -20.78 6.93 20.91
CA HIS A 248 -20.77 5.59 21.49
C HIS A 248 -19.36 4.99 21.48
N THR A 249 -18.78 4.88 22.66
CA THR A 249 -17.63 4.08 23.13
C THR A 249 -16.74 3.46 22.04
N PRO A 250 -15.41 3.72 22.03
CA PRO A 250 -14.51 3.08 21.11
C PRO A 250 -14.60 1.56 21.31
N MET A 251 -15.01 0.84 20.28
CA MET A 251 -14.70 -0.59 20.23
C MET A 251 -13.19 -0.70 20.18
N ALA A 252 -12.63 -1.20 21.30
CA ALA A 252 -11.23 -1.52 21.40
C ALA A 252 -10.85 -2.34 20.16
N LEU A 253 -9.81 -1.91 19.46
CA LEU A 253 -9.04 -2.75 18.55
C LEU A 253 -8.52 -3.94 19.37
N GLU A 254 -9.37 -4.94 19.58
CA GLU A 254 -8.90 -6.23 20.05
C GLU A 254 -8.03 -6.79 18.93
N THR A 255 -6.74 -6.79 19.21
CA THR A 255 -5.72 -7.50 18.47
C THR A 255 -6.30 -8.78 17.88
N ILE A 256 -6.40 -8.84 16.55
CA ILE A 256 -6.69 -10.07 15.83
C ILE A 256 -5.48 -10.97 16.07
N SER A 257 -5.60 -11.81 17.10
CA SER A 257 -4.71 -12.92 17.36
C SER A 257 -4.99 -13.96 16.27
N TYR A 258 -4.12 -14.07 15.30
CA TYR A 258 -4.06 -15.26 14.47
C TYR A 258 -3.75 -16.44 15.39
N LYS A 259 -4.76 -17.24 15.68
CA LYS A 259 -4.59 -18.57 16.29
C LYS A 259 -4.32 -19.54 15.16
N ASP A 260 -3.17 -20.20 15.30
CA ASP A 260 -2.65 -21.49 14.79
C ASP A 260 -3.36 -22.16 13.62
#